data_5a3a06b9dcfbb3cd24a8e42954228e10
#
_entry.id   5a3a06b9dcfbb3cd24a8e42954228e10
#
_cell.length_a   1.000
_cell.length_b   1.000
_cell.length_c   1.000
_cell.angle_alpha   90.00
_cell.angle_beta   90.00
_cell.angle_gamma   90.00
#
_symmetry.space_group_name_H-M   'P 1'
#
loop_
_entity.id
_entity.type
_entity.pdbx_description
1 polymer ?
#
loop_
_entity_poly.entity_id
_entity_poly.type
_entity_poly.pdbx_seq_one_letter_code
_entity_poly.pdbx_strand_id
1 'polypeptide(L)'
;AFIDTHCHWRTPGFEYKEDIATGSAAAAAGGYTFVNLMPNTKPVCSSAEIVHEVEEKAREIGLCDANQTVSITKNFDGHTIDHLLDLPDDIKFITEDGNGVMNNATMARVFAVAAERGLTVMSHAEDREISPWDYRLAENIETVRNCHLAEYYGTRLHMCHVSTKESVDAVRMSRMKGARVSCEVTPHHLW
;
A
#
# COMPACT_ATOMS: atom_id res chain seq x y z
N ALA A 1 -13.76 12.58 13.03
CA ALA A 1 -13.52 12.04 11.70
C ALA A 1 -12.31 11.12 11.74
N PHE A 2 -12.42 9.92 11.21
CA PHE A 2 -11.33 8.98 11.10
C PHE A 2 -10.84 8.90 9.66
N ILE A 3 -9.58 8.48 9.49
CA ILE A 3 -8.96 8.15 8.21
C ILE A 3 -8.57 6.68 8.27
N ASP A 4 -8.99 5.90 7.25
CA ASP A 4 -8.53 4.53 7.06
C ASP A 4 -7.40 4.53 6.02
N THR A 5 -6.20 4.13 6.44
CA THR A 5 -5.03 4.13 5.57
C THR A 5 -4.95 2.91 4.67
N HIS A 6 -5.82 1.89 4.87
CA HIS A 6 -5.76 0.64 4.14
C HIS A 6 -7.11 -0.07 4.09
N CYS A 7 -7.83 0.03 2.99
CA CYS A 7 -9.07 -0.72 2.79
C CYS A 7 -9.27 -1.18 1.34
N HIS A 8 -10.33 -1.98 1.11
CA HIS A 8 -10.56 -2.63 -0.17
C HIS A 8 -12.01 -2.49 -0.60
N TRP A 9 -12.30 -1.60 -1.53
CA TRP A 9 -13.61 -1.50 -2.17
C TRP A 9 -13.75 -2.35 -3.43
N ARG A 10 -12.72 -3.06 -3.81
CA ARG A 10 -12.72 -4.14 -4.82
C ARG A 10 -13.18 -3.74 -6.23
N THR A 11 -13.55 -2.50 -6.48
CA THR A 11 -13.87 -1.95 -7.79
C THR A 11 -12.60 -1.42 -8.45
N PRO A 12 -12.32 -1.75 -9.72
CA PRO A 12 -13.14 -2.59 -10.61
C PRO A 12 -12.92 -4.10 -10.44
N GLY A 13 -13.92 -4.89 -10.84
CA GLY A 13 -13.81 -6.29 -11.18
C GLY A 13 -14.07 -7.32 -10.10
N PHE A 14 -14.22 -6.91 -8.84
CA PHE A 14 -14.58 -7.79 -7.72
C PHE A 14 -15.74 -7.23 -6.88
N GLU A 15 -16.65 -6.50 -7.52
CA GLU A 15 -17.80 -5.84 -6.92
C GLU A 15 -18.72 -6.78 -6.15
N TYR A 16 -18.66 -8.08 -6.44
CA TYR A 16 -19.39 -9.11 -5.68
C TYR A 16 -18.86 -9.32 -4.25
N LYS A 17 -17.66 -8.80 -3.94
CA LYS A 17 -17.08 -8.85 -2.59
C LYS A 17 -17.36 -7.55 -1.84
N GLU A 18 -17.18 -6.43 -2.50
CA GLU A 18 -17.41 -5.07 -2.03
C GLU A 18 -17.39 -4.12 -3.24
N ASP A 19 -18.12 -3.04 -3.18
CA ASP A 19 -18.10 -1.98 -4.19
C ASP A 19 -17.94 -0.59 -3.57
N ILE A 20 -17.81 0.43 -4.42
CA ILE A 20 -17.61 1.82 -3.97
C ILE A 20 -18.80 2.32 -3.16
N ALA A 21 -20.03 1.96 -3.52
CA ALA A 21 -21.23 2.43 -2.85
C ALA A 21 -21.39 1.81 -1.46
N THR A 22 -21.25 0.49 -1.36
CA THR A 22 -21.39 -0.23 -0.09
C THR A 22 -20.20 0.02 0.82
N GLY A 23 -18.98 0.05 0.28
CA GLY A 23 -17.77 0.35 1.03
C GLY A 23 -17.73 1.78 1.58
N SER A 24 -18.15 2.78 0.78
CA SER A 24 -18.24 4.17 1.26
C SER A 24 -19.34 4.35 2.32
N ALA A 25 -20.46 3.65 2.18
CA ALA A 25 -21.52 3.65 3.20
C ALA A 25 -21.06 3.03 4.51
N ALA A 26 -20.31 1.90 4.44
CA ALA A 26 -19.70 1.27 5.61
C ALA A 26 -18.68 2.18 6.29
N ALA A 27 -17.82 2.85 5.52
CA ALA A 27 -16.84 3.80 6.01
C ALA A 27 -17.53 4.97 6.76
N ALA A 28 -18.53 5.59 6.12
CA ALA A 28 -19.30 6.68 6.72
C ALA A 28 -20.01 6.26 8.01
N ALA A 29 -20.61 5.05 8.04
CA ALA A 29 -21.24 4.49 9.23
C ALA A 29 -20.23 4.24 10.36
N GLY A 30 -18.97 3.90 10.04
CA GLY A 30 -17.85 3.75 10.98
C GLY A 30 -17.24 5.08 11.42
N GLY A 31 -17.68 6.23 10.89
CA GLY A 31 -17.14 7.56 11.21
C GLY A 31 -15.87 7.91 10.42
N TYR A 32 -15.55 7.17 9.36
CA TYR A 32 -14.46 7.49 8.44
C TYR A 32 -14.89 8.51 7.41
N THR A 33 -14.08 9.52 7.18
CA THR A 33 -14.33 10.57 6.18
C THR A 33 -13.37 10.48 5.01
N PHE A 34 -12.32 9.68 5.15
CA PHE A 34 -11.33 9.43 4.11
C PHE A 34 -10.81 8.00 4.22
N VAL A 35 -10.62 7.35 3.05
CA VAL A 35 -10.05 6.01 2.96
C VAL A 35 -8.99 5.93 1.88
N ASN A 36 -8.01 5.04 2.07
CA ASN A 36 -6.98 4.74 1.09
C ASN A 36 -7.17 3.32 0.55
N LEU A 37 -7.43 3.20 -0.75
CA LEU A 37 -7.85 1.96 -1.41
C LEU A 37 -6.67 1.20 -2.00
N MET A 38 -6.64 -0.10 -1.80
CA MET A 38 -5.60 -0.97 -2.32
C MET A 38 -5.84 -1.34 -3.80
N PRO A 39 -4.76 -1.59 -4.58
CA PRO A 39 -4.83 -1.73 -6.04
C PRO A 39 -5.17 -3.14 -6.53
N ASN A 40 -5.45 -4.09 -5.62
CA ASN A 40 -5.74 -5.50 -5.94
C ASN A 40 -7.18 -5.69 -6.48
N THR A 41 -7.41 -5.09 -7.61
CA THR A 41 -8.64 -5.06 -8.40
C THR A 41 -8.48 -5.87 -9.70
N LYS A 42 -9.48 -5.91 -10.57
CA LYS A 42 -9.43 -6.56 -11.87
C LYS A 42 -10.05 -5.67 -12.96
N PRO A 43 -9.24 -5.08 -13.84
CA PRO A 43 -7.77 -5.15 -13.87
C PRO A 43 -7.13 -4.61 -12.58
N VAL A 44 -5.88 -5.02 -12.31
CA VAL A 44 -5.07 -4.42 -11.24
C VAL A 44 -4.93 -2.94 -11.50
N CYS A 45 -5.08 -2.12 -10.47
CA CYS A 45 -4.91 -0.67 -10.59
C CYS A 45 -3.43 -0.33 -10.81
N SER A 46 -3.01 -0.34 -12.08
CA SER A 46 -1.64 -0.07 -12.53
C SER A 46 -1.57 1.18 -13.42
N SER A 47 -2.58 2.02 -13.42
CA SER A 47 -2.64 3.22 -14.27
C SER A 47 -3.44 4.35 -13.63
N ALA A 48 -3.15 5.58 -14.06
CA ALA A 48 -3.86 6.78 -13.60
C ALA A 48 -5.34 6.79 -14.01
N GLU A 49 -5.69 6.20 -15.14
CA GLU A 49 -7.08 6.14 -15.63
C GLU A 49 -7.95 5.39 -14.62
N ILE A 50 -7.49 4.24 -14.13
CA ILE A 50 -8.24 3.44 -13.13
C ILE A 50 -8.35 4.21 -11.81
N VAL A 51 -7.27 4.88 -11.37
CA VAL A 51 -7.29 5.71 -10.17
C VAL A 51 -8.39 6.76 -10.27
N HIS A 52 -8.35 7.56 -11.32
CA HIS A 52 -9.30 8.68 -11.50
C HIS A 52 -10.74 8.20 -11.66
N GLU A 53 -10.96 7.06 -12.33
CA GLU A 53 -12.31 6.47 -12.46
C GLU A 53 -12.88 6.07 -11.09
N VAL A 54 -12.07 5.43 -10.24
CA VAL A 54 -12.52 5.00 -8.89
C VAL A 54 -12.78 6.21 -7.99
N GLU A 55 -11.87 7.18 -7.98
CA GLU A 55 -12.01 8.39 -7.15
C GLU A 55 -13.19 9.27 -7.60
N GLU A 56 -13.44 9.37 -8.91
CA GLU A 56 -14.61 10.11 -9.42
C GLU A 56 -15.92 9.46 -8.99
N LYS A 57 -16.04 8.13 -9.12
CA LYS A 57 -17.22 7.40 -8.64
C LYS A 57 -17.43 7.57 -7.14
N ALA A 58 -16.36 7.55 -6.33
CA ALA A 58 -16.46 7.80 -4.89
C ALA A 58 -16.97 9.23 -4.60
N ARG A 59 -16.48 10.22 -5.36
CA ARG A 59 -16.90 11.62 -5.25
C ARG A 59 -18.37 11.81 -5.65
N GLU A 60 -18.83 11.12 -6.71
CA GLU A 60 -20.24 11.15 -7.13
C GLU A 60 -21.17 10.61 -6.04
N ILE A 61 -20.78 9.57 -5.32
CA ILE A 61 -21.53 9.00 -4.20
C ILE A 61 -21.51 9.96 -3.00
N GLY A 62 -20.39 10.62 -2.72
CA GLY A 62 -20.29 11.71 -1.75
C GLY A 62 -20.43 11.31 -0.28
N LEU A 63 -20.21 10.05 0.09
CA LEU A 63 -20.31 9.56 1.48
C LEU A 63 -18.99 9.56 2.22
N CYS A 64 -17.89 9.30 1.52
CA CYS A 64 -16.55 9.24 2.05
C CYS A 64 -15.55 9.57 0.94
N ASP A 65 -14.58 10.42 1.21
CA ASP A 65 -13.49 10.68 0.26
C ASP A 65 -12.59 9.45 0.13
N ALA A 66 -12.10 9.19 -1.07
CA ALA A 66 -11.23 8.07 -1.35
C ALA A 66 -9.98 8.50 -2.13
N ASN A 67 -8.85 7.89 -1.79
CA ASN A 67 -7.65 7.87 -2.59
C ASN A 67 -7.42 6.44 -3.08
N GLN A 68 -7.17 6.27 -4.36
CA GLN A 68 -6.85 4.97 -4.94
C GLN A 68 -5.33 4.85 -5.15
N THR A 69 -4.72 3.79 -4.58
CA THR A 69 -3.30 3.52 -4.80
C THR A 69 -3.04 2.83 -6.13
N VAL A 70 -1.81 2.95 -6.64
CA VAL A 70 -1.33 2.24 -7.83
C VAL A 70 -0.45 1.06 -7.41
N SER A 71 -0.47 -0.04 -8.17
CA SER A 71 0.41 -1.17 -7.94
C SER A 71 1.88 -0.79 -8.14
N ILE A 72 2.77 -1.35 -7.33
CA ILE A 72 4.22 -1.15 -7.47
C ILE A 72 4.70 -1.73 -8.79
N THR A 73 4.33 -2.98 -9.10
CA THR A 73 4.66 -3.59 -10.38
C THR A 73 3.42 -3.70 -11.27
N LYS A 74 3.60 -3.56 -12.57
CA LYS A 74 2.49 -3.56 -13.53
C LYS A 74 1.75 -4.89 -13.47
N ASN A 75 0.45 -4.83 -13.16
CA ASN A 75 -0.40 -6.02 -13.02
C ASN A 75 0.11 -7.06 -12.00
N PHE A 76 0.89 -6.62 -11.01
CA PHE A 76 1.52 -7.49 -10.00
C PHE A 76 2.49 -8.53 -10.59
N ASP A 77 3.21 -8.17 -11.67
CA ASP A 77 4.17 -9.08 -12.32
C ASP A 77 5.49 -9.27 -11.53
N GLY A 78 5.72 -8.47 -10.49
CA GLY A 78 6.90 -8.51 -9.63
C GLY A 78 8.16 -7.86 -10.24
N HIS A 79 8.09 -7.27 -11.44
CA HIS A 79 9.26 -6.84 -12.19
C HIS A 79 9.13 -5.50 -12.89
N THR A 80 8.01 -5.22 -13.57
CA THR A 80 7.81 -4.05 -14.44
C THR A 80 7.36 -2.85 -13.62
N ILE A 81 8.15 -1.78 -13.63
CA ILE A 81 7.88 -0.56 -12.85
C ILE A 81 7.80 0.71 -13.72
N ASP A 82 7.87 0.58 -15.04
CA ASP A 82 8.01 1.72 -15.95
C ASP A 82 6.82 2.69 -15.86
N HIS A 83 5.61 2.17 -15.57
CA HIS A 83 4.42 2.99 -15.36
C HIS A 83 4.55 3.98 -14.19
N LEU A 84 5.43 3.72 -13.21
CA LEU A 84 5.66 4.64 -12.10
C LEU A 84 6.37 5.93 -12.51
N LEU A 85 7.10 5.91 -13.63
CA LEU A 85 7.83 7.05 -14.15
C LEU A 85 6.89 8.13 -14.71
N ASP A 86 5.73 7.71 -15.22
CA ASP A 86 4.77 8.56 -15.93
C ASP A 86 3.50 8.86 -15.10
N LEU A 87 3.45 8.46 -13.82
CA LEU A 87 2.29 8.75 -12.96
C LEU A 87 2.10 10.27 -12.81
N PRO A 88 0.88 10.79 -12.91
CA PRO A 88 0.56 12.18 -12.58
C PRO A 88 0.94 12.55 -11.13
N ASP A 89 1.18 13.84 -10.90
CA ASP A 89 1.64 14.32 -9.60
C ASP A 89 0.59 14.26 -8.47
N ASP A 90 -0.66 14.05 -8.77
CA ASP A 90 -1.74 13.83 -7.79
C ASP A 90 -1.71 12.41 -7.21
N ILE A 91 -1.15 11.43 -7.91
CA ILE A 91 -0.96 10.07 -7.40
C ILE A 91 0.30 10.02 -6.52
N LYS A 92 0.12 9.66 -5.24
CA LYS A 92 1.19 9.70 -4.22
C LYS A 92 1.50 8.38 -3.56
N PHE A 93 0.66 7.38 -3.70
CA PHE A 93 0.78 6.13 -2.96
C PHE A 93 0.85 4.94 -3.92
N ILE A 94 1.85 4.09 -3.69
CA ILE A 94 2.05 2.86 -4.46
C ILE A 94 2.18 1.67 -3.51
N THR A 95 1.59 0.54 -3.88
CA THR A 95 1.62 -0.67 -3.06
C THR A 95 1.50 -1.95 -3.89
N GLU A 96 2.04 -3.05 -3.40
CA GLU A 96 1.87 -4.39 -3.97
C GLU A 96 0.99 -5.24 -3.04
N ASP A 97 -0.07 -4.65 -2.50
CA ASP A 97 -0.88 -5.28 -1.47
C ASP A 97 -1.39 -6.67 -1.85
N GLY A 98 -1.23 -7.62 -0.91
CA GLY A 98 -1.56 -9.02 -1.07
C GLY A 98 -0.54 -9.83 -1.89
N ASN A 99 0.52 -9.19 -2.41
CA ASN A 99 1.51 -9.87 -3.24
C ASN A 99 2.96 -9.71 -2.75
N GLY A 100 3.37 -8.51 -2.33
CA GLY A 100 4.75 -8.20 -2.06
C GLY A 100 5.63 -8.25 -3.33
N VAL A 101 6.80 -7.64 -3.29
CA VAL A 101 7.80 -7.70 -4.36
C VAL A 101 9.01 -8.46 -3.86
N MET A 102 9.17 -9.72 -4.32
CA MET A 102 10.24 -10.62 -3.84
C MET A 102 11.62 -10.23 -4.36
N ASN A 103 11.69 -9.65 -5.57
CA ASN A 103 12.95 -9.30 -6.19
C ASN A 103 13.57 -8.04 -5.56
N ASN A 104 14.69 -8.20 -4.89
CA ASN A 104 15.39 -7.11 -4.20
C ASN A 104 15.88 -6.01 -5.17
N ALA A 105 16.30 -6.36 -6.40
CA ALA A 105 16.74 -5.37 -7.37
C ALA A 105 15.57 -4.54 -7.91
N THR A 106 14.43 -5.18 -8.14
CA THR A 106 13.18 -4.46 -8.49
C THR A 106 12.80 -3.51 -7.37
N MET A 107 12.78 -3.99 -6.12
CA MET A 107 12.39 -3.15 -4.98
C MET A 107 13.35 -1.98 -4.74
N ALA A 108 14.65 -2.18 -4.92
CA ALA A 108 15.62 -1.08 -4.85
C ALA A 108 15.35 0.01 -5.92
N ARG A 109 15.03 -0.39 -7.16
CA ARG A 109 14.62 0.55 -8.21
C ARG A 109 13.33 1.28 -7.88
N VAL A 110 12.34 0.59 -7.29
CA VAL A 110 11.08 1.19 -6.82
C VAL A 110 11.36 2.30 -5.81
N PHE A 111 12.20 2.04 -4.80
CA PHE A 111 12.54 3.05 -3.80
C PHE A 111 13.28 4.25 -4.39
N ALA A 112 14.18 4.03 -5.36
CA ALA A 112 14.85 5.11 -6.08
C ALA A 112 13.83 5.99 -6.84
N VAL A 113 12.97 5.39 -7.66
CA VAL A 113 11.92 6.09 -8.41
C VAL A 113 10.95 6.80 -7.46
N ALA A 114 10.55 6.15 -6.37
CA ALA A 114 9.64 6.75 -5.40
C ALA A 114 10.26 7.97 -4.69
N ALA A 115 11.57 7.95 -4.44
CA ALA A 115 12.29 9.12 -3.90
C ALA A 115 12.27 10.31 -4.87
N GLU A 116 12.57 10.05 -6.15
CA GLU A 116 12.59 11.06 -7.22
C GLU A 116 11.21 11.66 -7.49
N ARG A 117 10.18 10.80 -7.52
CA ARG A 117 8.79 11.18 -7.82
C ARG A 117 8.01 11.67 -6.59
N GLY A 118 8.60 11.60 -5.39
CA GLY A 118 7.93 11.97 -4.14
C GLY A 118 6.78 11.03 -3.76
N LEU A 119 6.82 9.76 -4.23
CA LEU A 119 5.84 8.73 -3.91
C LEU A 119 6.08 8.17 -2.49
N THR A 120 5.02 7.64 -1.91
CA THR A 120 5.08 6.85 -0.68
C THR A 120 4.88 5.38 -1.02
N VAL A 121 5.85 4.55 -0.64
CA VAL A 121 5.73 3.10 -0.77
C VAL A 121 4.94 2.58 0.44
N MET A 122 3.81 1.93 0.18
CA MET A 122 3.03 1.20 1.18
C MET A 122 3.35 -0.28 1.03
N SER A 123 3.97 -0.87 2.04
CA SER A 123 4.52 -2.21 1.95
C SER A 123 3.64 -3.25 2.60
N HIS A 124 3.12 -4.18 1.80
CA HIS A 124 2.66 -5.48 2.27
C HIS A 124 3.91 -6.36 2.47
N ALA A 125 4.30 -6.52 3.75
CA ALA A 125 5.53 -7.23 4.09
C ALA A 125 5.26 -8.71 4.31
N GLU A 126 5.42 -9.49 3.27
CA GLU A 126 5.27 -10.94 3.32
C GLU A 126 6.16 -11.60 2.26
N ASP A 127 7.23 -12.25 2.70
CA ASP A 127 8.02 -13.11 1.82
C ASP A 127 7.26 -14.40 1.53
N ARG A 128 6.82 -14.57 0.27
CA ARG A 128 5.97 -15.67 -0.16
C ARG A 128 6.65 -17.04 -0.14
N GLU A 129 7.97 -17.08 -0.19
CA GLU A 129 8.72 -18.33 -0.12
C GLU A 129 8.87 -18.80 1.32
N ILE A 130 8.84 -17.86 2.27
CA ILE A 130 8.94 -18.13 3.70
C ILE A 130 7.56 -18.34 4.34
N SER A 131 6.56 -17.55 3.94
CA SER A 131 5.26 -17.50 4.60
C SER A 131 4.54 -18.85 4.73
N PRO A 132 4.69 -19.84 3.81
CA PRO A 132 4.07 -21.15 3.97
C PRO A 132 4.51 -21.93 5.22
N TRP A 133 5.64 -21.58 5.82
CA TRP A 133 6.18 -22.28 7.00
C TRP A 133 6.50 -21.34 8.18
N ASP A 134 6.67 -20.02 7.96
CA ASP A 134 6.92 -19.05 9.04
C ASP A 134 6.45 -17.63 8.64
N TYR A 135 5.21 -17.29 8.95
CA TYR A 135 4.62 -15.96 8.69
C TYR A 135 5.37 -14.84 9.41
N ARG A 136 5.84 -15.10 10.64
CA ARG A 136 6.56 -14.11 11.44
C ARG A 136 7.88 -13.73 10.78
N LEU A 137 8.64 -14.72 10.34
CA LEU A 137 9.90 -14.50 9.65
C LEU A 137 9.69 -13.82 8.29
N ALA A 138 8.64 -14.22 7.55
CA ALA A 138 8.27 -13.63 6.27
C ALA A 138 8.02 -12.12 6.38
N GLU A 139 7.25 -11.68 7.37
CA GLU A 139 7.01 -10.27 7.64
C GLU A 139 8.30 -9.54 8.03
N ASN A 140 9.08 -10.13 8.95
CA ASN A 140 10.27 -9.48 9.51
C ASN A 140 11.34 -9.21 8.45
N ILE A 141 11.60 -10.17 7.55
CA ILE A 141 12.61 -10.03 6.48
C ILE A 141 12.24 -8.89 5.54
N GLU A 142 11.00 -8.88 5.05
CA GLU A 142 10.49 -7.84 4.15
C GLU A 142 10.50 -6.47 4.83
N THR A 143 10.09 -6.39 6.10
CA THR A 143 10.10 -5.14 6.87
C THR A 143 11.51 -4.57 7.00
N VAL A 144 12.49 -5.38 7.41
CA VAL A 144 13.88 -4.93 7.56
C VAL A 144 14.46 -4.48 6.22
N ARG A 145 14.23 -5.24 5.14
CA ARG A 145 14.66 -4.86 3.79
C ARG A 145 14.10 -3.50 3.40
N ASN A 146 12.79 -3.30 3.53
CA ASN A 146 12.12 -2.10 3.07
C ASN A 146 12.47 -0.87 3.93
N CYS A 147 12.62 -1.05 5.24
CA CYS A 147 13.15 -0.01 6.13
C CYS A 147 14.57 0.42 5.72
N HIS A 148 15.44 -0.54 5.39
CA HIS A 148 16.80 -0.22 4.94
C HIS A 148 16.81 0.53 3.59
N LEU A 149 15.96 0.13 2.64
CA LEU A 149 15.81 0.83 1.37
C LEU A 149 15.28 2.25 1.57
N ALA A 150 14.31 2.44 2.47
CA ALA A 150 13.80 3.77 2.81
C ALA A 150 14.88 4.67 3.43
N GLU A 151 15.72 4.13 4.33
CA GLU A 151 16.89 4.85 4.87
C GLU A 151 17.87 5.24 3.76
N TYR A 152 18.20 4.31 2.87
CA TYR A 152 19.21 4.50 1.82
C TYR A 152 18.80 5.55 0.78
N TYR A 153 17.56 5.49 0.29
CA TYR A 153 17.05 6.39 -0.75
C TYR A 153 16.35 7.64 -0.21
N GLY A 154 16.08 7.72 1.10
CA GLY A 154 15.31 8.81 1.69
C GLY A 154 13.82 8.79 1.31
N THR A 155 13.29 7.63 0.90
CA THR A 155 11.91 7.46 0.45
C THR A 155 10.94 7.43 1.64
N ARG A 156 9.70 7.88 1.44
CA ARG A 156 8.63 7.67 2.40
C ARG A 156 8.16 6.22 2.33
N LEU A 157 8.10 5.57 3.48
CA LEU A 157 7.65 4.19 3.62
C LEU A 157 6.53 4.10 4.65
N HIS A 158 5.47 3.39 4.31
CA HIS A 158 4.43 2.99 5.23
C HIS A 158 4.35 1.45 5.26
N MET A 159 4.61 0.85 6.43
CA MET A 159 4.49 -0.59 6.62
C MET A 159 3.04 -0.92 6.97
N CYS A 160 2.37 -1.66 6.08
CA CYS A 160 0.97 -2.04 6.26
C CYS A 160 0.81 -3.18 7.27
N HIS A 161 -0.29 -3.17 8.01
CA HIS A 161 -0.76 -4.25 8.89
C HIS A 161 0.34 -5.01 9.65
N VAL A 162 1.28 -4.30 10.25
CA VAL A 162 2.39 -4.88 11.02
C VAL A 162 1.85 -5.72 12.18
N SER A 163 2.33 -6.96 12.30
CA SER A 163 1.84 -7.92 13.28
C SER A 163 2.89 -8.40 14.29
N THR A 164 4.16 -8.11 14.03
CA THR A 164 5.26 -8.62 14.85
C THR A 164 5.98 -7.51 15.63
N LYS A 165 6.50 -7.88 16.80
CA LYS A 165 7.33 -6.98 17.61
C LYS A 165 8.60 -6.58 16.87
N GLU A 166 9.23 -7.50 16.16
CA GLU A 166 10.46 -7.28 15.40
C GLU A 166 10.26 -6.26 14.28
N SER A 167 9.13 -6.32 13.57
CA SER A 167 8.78 -5.33 12.57
C SER A 167 8.58 -3.94 13.18
N VAL A 168 7.89 -3.85 14.33
CA VAL A 168 7.75 -2.58 15.07
C VAL A 168 9.11 -2.04 15.51
N ASP A 169 10.00 -2.90 15.99
CA ASP A 169 11.35 -2.49 16.40
C ASP A 169 12.18 -2.02 15.20
N ALA A 170 12.08 -2.68 14.03
CA ALA A 170 12.73 -2.25 12.80
C ALA A 170 12.25 -0.85 12.35
N VAL A 171 10.94 -0.62 12.34
CA VAL A 171 10.35 0.70 12.05
C VAL A 171 10.85 1.76 13.02
N ARG A 172 10.86 1.45 14.33
CA ARG A 172 11.35 2.38 15.38
C ARG A 172 12.82 2.74 15.15
N MET A 173 13.67 1.75 14.88
CA MET A 173 15.09 1.96 14.62
C MET A 173 15.34 2.82 13.38
N SER A 174 14.62 2.58 12.29
CA SER A 174 14.68 3.41 11.09
C SER A 174 14.30 4.87 11.35
N ARG A 175 13.22 5.08 12.12
CA ARG A 175 12.80 6.43 12.53
C ARG A 175 13.84 7.14 13.39
N MET A 176 14.50 6.44 14.31
CA MET A 176 15.58 7.00 15.13
C MET A 176 16.79 7.44 14.30
N LYS A 177 17.02 6.83 13.16
CA LYS A 177 18.04 7.24 12.18
C LYS A 177 17.58 8.37 11.25
N GLY A 178 16.35 8.86 11.40
CA GLY A 178 15.80 9.96 10.62
C GLY A 178 15.04 9.54 9.36
N ALA A 179 14.82 8.25 9.13
CA ALA A 179 14.03 7.78 7.99
C ALA A 179 12.55 8.12 8.12
N ARG A 180 11.89 8.40 7.01
CA ARG A 180 10.46 8.72 6.93
C ARG A 180 9.62 7.46 6.85
N VAL A 181 9.62 6.68 7.93
CA VAL A 181 8.90 5.40 8.04
C VAL A 181 7.75 5.52 9.02
N SER A 182 6.60 4.99 8.64
CA SER A 182 5.41 4.81 9.49
C SER A 182 4.89 3.38 9.37
N CYS A 183 3.99 2.98 10.25
CA CYS A 183 3.32 1.69 10.15
C CYS A 183 1.90 1.78 10.68
N GLU A 184 1.10 0.81 10.33
CA GLU A 184 -0.26 0.60 10.82
C GLU A 184 -0.42 -0.83 11.36
N VAL A 185 -1.48 -1.00 12.16
CA VAL A 185 -1.95 -2.31 12.64
C VAL A 185 -3.44 -2.45 12.33
N THR A 186 -3.93 -3.66 12.21
CA THR A 186 -5.36 -3.91 12.11
C THR A 186 -5.99 -4.08 13.50
N PRO A 187 -7.31 -3.89 13.65
CA PRO A 187 -8.00 -4.22 14.91
C PRO A 187 -7.72 -5.64 15.40
N HIS A 188 -7.54 -6.61 14.47
CA HIS A 188 -7.23 -8.01 14.79
C HIS A 188 -5.87 -8.18 15.50
N HIS A 189 -4.91 -7.29 15.26
CA HIS A 189 -3.61 -7.32 15.92
C HIS A 189 -3.64 -6.75 17.35
N LEU A 190 -4.72 -6.04 17.70
CA LEU A 190 -4.90 -5.42 19.02
C LEU A 190 -5.81 -6.20 19.95
N TRP A 191 -6.44 -7.25 19.44
CA TRP A 191 -7.42 -8.07 20.18
C TRP A 191 -6.81 -9.30 20.86
#